data_8a82c738bd2956a095984e2359a48daf
#
_entry.id   8a82c738bd2956a095984e2359a48daf
#
_cell.length_a   1.000
_cell.length_b   1.000
_cell.length_c   1.000
_cell.angle_alpha   90.00
_cell.angle_beta   90.00
_cell.angle_gamma   90.00
#
_symmetry.space_group_name_H-M   'P 1'
#
loop_
_entity.id
_entity.type
_entity.pdbx_description
1 polymer ?
#
loop_
_entity_poly.entity_id
_entity_poly.type
_entity_poly.pdbx_seq_one_letter_code
_entity_poly.pdbx_strand_id
1 'polypeptide(L)'
;AGLAAAQQLARVGHAVTVFEKNDRIGGLLRYGIPDFKLDKRLIDWRMAQMKVEGVKFVTGTMVTDAVLPKGIVNDAKKTVSPEQLKKDFDAVVLAGGAESPRDLPVSGRELQGVHFALEFLTPQNKEVAGGTKNPINVKDKHVLVIGGGDTGSDCVGTSNRHGAASITQIELLPRPPEQEDGSLTWPYWPLRMRTSSSHDEGCSRDWAIGTKSFVGENGKLKAVKAVRLEWKDGRM
;
A
#
# COMPACT_ATOMS: atom_id res chain seq x y z
N ALA A 1 10.57 0.48 8.85
CA ALA A 1 11.92 1.00 9.17
C ALA A 1 11.92 1.71 10.52
N GLY A 2 11.04 2.71 10.76
CA GLY A 2 11.02 3.50 11.99
C GLY A 2 10.90 2.68 13.28
N LEU A 3 10.03 1.68 13.33
CA LEU A 3 9.92 0.81 14.50
C LEU A 3 11.18 -0.01 14.77
N ALA A 4 11.85 -0.49 13.72
CA ALA A 4 13.11 -1.22 13.88
C ALA A 4 14.21 -0.31 14.44
N ALA A 5 14.34 0.91 13.92
CA ALA A 5 15.29 1.91 14.44
C ALA A 5 14.95 2.27 15.89
N ALA A 6 13.69 2.55 16.19
CA ALA A 6 13.25 2.93 17.54
C ALA A 6 13.59 1.85 18.59
N GLN A 7 13.36 0.58 18.27
CA GLN A 7 13.69 -0.51 19.18
C GLN A 7 15.19 -0.62 19.43
N GLN A 8 16.01 -0.58 18.38
CA GLN A 8 17.46 -0.69 18.55
C GLN A 8 18.03 0.50 19.34
N LEU A 9 17.55 1.71 19.04
CA LEU A 9 17.99 2.91 19.79
C LEU A 9 17.58 2.84 21.26
N ALA A 10 16.37 2.40 21.59
CA ALA A 10 15.94 2.24 22.97
C ALA A 10 16.78 1.20 23.72
N ARG A 11 17.13 0.09 23.08
CA ARG A 11 17.95 -0.99 23.67
C ARG A 11 19.37 -0.57 23.99
N VAL A 12 19.93 0.41 23.29
CA VAL A 12 21.25 0.96 23.59
C VAL A 12 21.20 2.20 24.49
N GLY A 13 20.03 2.48 25.10
CA GLY A 13 19.87 3.47 26.17
C GLY A 13 19.39 4.85 25.74
N HIS A 14 18.98 5.05 24.48
CA HIS A 14 18.42 6.33 24.04
C HIS A 14 16.95 6.48 24.47
N ALA A 15 16.55 7.70 24.84
CA ALA A 15 15.16 8.06 25.02
C ALA A 15 14.47 8.27 23.66
N VAL A 16 13.64 7.34 23.23
CA VAL A 16 13.07 7.34 21.88
C VAL A 16 11.59 7.71 21.89
N THR A 17 11.21 8.66 21.02
CA THR A 17 9.82 9.00 20.74
C THR A 17 9.53 8.78 19.26
N VAL A 18 8.46 8.02 18.96
CA VAL A 18 7.98 7.79 17.59
C VAL A 18 6.71 8.61 17.36
N PHE A 19 6.75 9.51 16.40
CA PHE A 19 5.57 10.25 15.93
C PHE A 19 4.92 9.51 14.77
N GLU A 20 3.61 9.36 14.82
CA GLU A 20 2.79 8.73 13.77
C GLU A 20 1.57 9.61 13.48
N LYS A 21 1.34 9.90 12.21
CA LYS A 21 0.20 10.73 11.79
C LYS A 21 -1.15 10.02 11.93
N ASN A 22 -1.17 8.70 11.79
CA ASN A 22 -2.38 7.91 11.95
C ASN A 22 -2.72 7.67 13.43
N ASP A 23 -3.93 7.19 13.68
CA ASP A 23 -4.42 6.86 15.02
C ASP A 23 -3.67 5.69 15.66
N ARG A 24 -3.08 4.80 14.84
CA ARG A 24 -2.34 3.61 15.27
C ARG A 24 -1.00 3.50 14.57
N ILE A 25 -0.02 2.99 15.30
CA ILE A 25 1.33 2.71 14.80
C ILE A 25 1.33 1.53 13.83
N GLY A 26 2.24 1.58 12.85
CA GLY A 26 2.54 0.46 11.96
C GLY A 26 2.57 0.81 10.48
N GLY A 27 2.14 2.02 10.09
CA GLY A 27 2.16 2.46 8.71
C GLY A 27 1.47 1.48 7.77
N LEU A 28 2.13 1.08 6.69
CA LEU A 28 1.57 0.12 5.72
C LEU A 28 1.35 -1.29 6.30
N LEU A 29 2.09 -1.71 7.33
CA LEU A 29 1.79 -2.98 8.01
C LEU A 29 0.41 -2.94 8.67
N ARG A 30 0.01 -1.77 9.18
CA ARG A 30 -1.28 -1.56 9.84
C ARG A 30 -2.43 -1.34 8.85
N TYR A 31 -2.25 -0.41 7.91
CA TYR A 31 -3.32 0.08 7.06
C TYR A 31 -3.13 -0.16 5.55
N GLY A 32 -1.99 -0.71 5.13
CA GLY A 32 -1.77 -1.11 3.74
C GLY A 32 -2.04 -2.60 3.55
N ILE A 33 -1.32 -3.46 4.27
CA ILE A 33 -1.44 -4.91 4.17
C ILE A 33 -2.77 -5.36 4.80
N PRO A 34 -3.61 -6.18 4.14
CA PRO A 34 -4.85 -6.69 4.71
C PRO A 34 -4.63 -7.66 5.88
N ASP A 35 -5.63 -7.78 6.76
CA ASP A 35 -5.59 -8.66 7.94
C ASP A 35 -5.41 -10.13 7.57
N PHE A 36 -5.96 -10.57 6.44
CA PHE A 36 -5.80 -11.94 5.95
C PHE A 36 -4.38 -12.25 5.44
N LYS A 37 -3.51 -11.23 5.30
CA LYS A 37 -2.07 -11.37 4.99
C LYS A 37 -1.19 -11.18 6.23
N LEU A 38 -1.59 -10.30 7.14
CA LEU A 38 -0.83 -9.98 8.33
C LEU A 38 -1.78 -9.72 9.50
N ASP A 39 -1.80 -10.62 10.46
CA ASP A 39 -2.54 -10.44 11.71
C ASP A 39 -2.02 -9.22 12.50
N LYS A 40 -2.88 -8.24 12.70
CA LYS A 40 -2.53 -6.97 13.36
C LYS A 40 -2.17 -7.14 14.84
N ARG A 41 -2.56 -8.24 15.48
CA ARG A 41 -2.15 -8.57 16.85
C ARG A 41 -0.64 -8.70 16.97
N LEU A 42 0.06 -9.11 15.91
CA LEU A 42 1.53 -9.14 15.88
C LEU A 42 2.13 -7.74 16.04
N ILE A 43 1.51 -6.74 15.40
CA ILE A 43 1.95 -5.35 15.52
C ILE A 43 1.68 -4.86 16.96
N ASP A 44 0.48 -5.15 17.48
CA ASP A 44 0.08 -4.73 18.84
C ASP A 44 0.99 -5.36 19.90
N TRP A 45 1.32 -6.62 19.76
CA TRP A 45 2.28 -7.31 20.63
C TRP A 45 3.67 -6.68 20.59
N ARG A 46 4.19 -6.40 19.39
CA ARG A 46 5.49 -5.70 19.23
C ARG A 46 5.46 -4.31 19.83
N MET A 47 4.36 -3.59 19.66
CA MET A 47 4.15 -2.27 20.27
C MET A 47 4.18 -2.32 21.80
N ALA A 48 3.50 -3.31 22.39
CA ALA A 48 3.47 -3.51 23.83
C ALA A 48 4.90 -3.79 24.37
N GLN A 49 5.67 -4.65 23.70
CA GLN A 49 7.05 -4.93 24.03
C GLN A 49 7.92 -3.65 23.98
N MET A 50 7.84 -2.90 22.89
CA MET A 50 8.65 -1.69 22.72
C MET A 50 8.30 -0.60 23.74
N LYS A 51 7.03 -0.50 24.18
CA LYS A 51 6.63 0.38 25.29
C LYS A 51 7.32 0.00 26.60
N VAL A 52 7.39 -1.29 26.89
CA VAL A 52 8.13 -1.79 28.09
C VAL A 52 9.63 -1.53 27.95
N GLU A 53 10.17 -1.60 26.76
CA GLU A 53 11.57 -1.24 26.45
C GLU A 53 11.83 0.29 26.48
N GLY A 54 10.81 1.12 26.78
CA GLY A 54 10.96 2.57 26.98
C GLY A 54 10.64 3.44 25.76
N VAL A 55 10.19 2.85 24.63
CA VAL A 55 9.80 3.65 23.47
C VAL A 55 8.47 4.36 23.71
N LYS A 56 8.44 5.68 23.52
CA LYS A 56 7.23 6.51 23.56
C LYS A 56 6.60 6.57 22.17
N PHE A 57 5.28 6.46 22.09
CA PHE A 57 4.53 6.58 20.83
C PHE A 57 3.54 7.75 20.92
N VAL A 58 3.58 8.64 19.92
CA VAL A 58 2.71 9.80 19.77
C VAL A 58 1.95 9.67 18.47
N THR A 59 0.73 9.15 18.55
CA THR A 59 -0.16 8.94 17.38
C THR A 59 -1.03 10.17 17.11
N GLY A 60 -1.66 10.22 15.93
CA GLY A 60 -2.50 11.34 15.50
C GLY A 60 -1.74 12.66 15.36
N THR A 61 -0.40 12.59 15.16
CA THR A 61 0.47 13.77 15.09
C THR A 61 1.32 13.72 13.83
N MET A 62 1.08 14.68 12.93
CA MET A 62 1.84 14.80 11.68
C MET A 62 3.01 15.77 11.85
N VAL A 63 4.18 15.35 11.37
CA VAL A 63 5.36 16.23 11.30
C VAL A 63 5.27 17.08 10.04
N THR A 64 4.98 18.36 10.18
CA THR A 64 4.83 19.31 9.06
C THR A 64 4.79 20.75 9.55
N ASP A 65 5.28 21.69 8.73
CA ASP A 65 5.05 23.13 8.89
C ASP A 65 3.81 23.61 8.12
N ALA A 66 3.29 22.77 7.22
CA ALA A 66 2.13 23.12 6.42
C ALA A 66 0.82 22.89 7.18
N VAL A 67 -0.21 23.62 6.80
CA VAL A 67 -1.60 23.24 7.11
C VAL A 67 -1.82 21.83 6.56
N LEU A 68 -2.48 20.97 7.34
CA LEU A 68 -2.73 19.58 6.94
C LEU A 68 -3.28 19.53 5.51
N PRO A 69 -2.59 18.84 4.58
CA PRO A 69 -2.99 18.81 3.18
C PRO A 69 -4.38 18.20 3.03
N LYS A 70 -5.25 18.85 2.27
CA LYS A 70 -6.55 18.29 1.91
C LYS A 70 -6.35 17.05 1.03
N GLY A 71 -7.11 15.99 1.28
CA GLY A 71 -7.12 14.78 0.45
C GLY A 71 -6.12 13.69 0.85
N ILE A 72 -5.22 13.91 1.80
CA ILE A 72 -4.40 12.85 2.37
C ILE A 72 -5.22 12.09 3.40
N VAL A 73 -5.33 10.77 3.21
CA VAL A 73 -5.98 9.89 4.19
C VAL A 73 -5.05 9.75 5.40
N ASN A 74 -5.30 10.53 6.42
CA ASN A 74 -4.59 10.42 7.70
C ASN A 74 -5.53 10.78 8.86
N ASP A 75 -5.15 10.36 10.06
CA ASP A 75 -5.92 10.61 11.28
C ASP A 75 -5.31 11.72 12.15
N ALA A 76 -4.38 12.49 11.60
CA ALA A 76 -3.67 13.53 12.34
C ALA A 76 -4.65 14.62 12.81
N LYS A 77 -4.64 14.84 14.10
CA LYS A 77 -5.38 15.90 14.79
C LYS A 77 -4.45 17.00 15.29
N LYS A 78 -3.15 16.74 15.26
CA LYS A 78 -2.09 17.64 15.71
C LYS A 78 -0.96 17.66 14.69
N THR A 79 -0.22 18.76 14.69
CA THR A 79 1.02 18.90 13.94
C THR A 79 2.17 19.22 14.89
N VAL A 80 3.36 18.85 14.49
CA VAL A 80 4.62 19.30 15.10
C VAL A 80 5.56 19.70 13.97
N SER A 81 6.24 20.85 14.13
CA SER A 81 7.15 21.29 13.10
C SER A 81 8.49 20.56 13.14
N PRO A 82 9.19 20.41 12.01
CA PRO A 82 10.57 19.91 12.00
C PRO A 82 11.52 20.72 12.88
N GLU A 83 11.34 22.04 12.95
CA GLU A 83 12.14 22.93 13.80
C GLU A 83 11.92 22.66 15.29
N GLN A 84 10.67 22.36 15.69
CA GLN A 84 10.37 21.98 17.06
C GLN A 84 11.05 20.66 17.42
N LEU A 85 11.01 19.66 16.51
CA LEU A 85 11.72 18.40 16.74
C LEU A 85 13.22 18.56 16.89
N LYS A 86 13.85 19.45 16.10
CA LYS A 86 15.28 19.76 16.23
C LYS A 86 15.64 20.45 17.56
N LYS A 87 14.69 21.13 18.18
CA LYS A 87 14.91 21.75 19.51
C LYS A 87 14.71 20.77 20.65
N ASP A 88 13.76 19.84 20.50
CA ASP A 88 13.34 18.94 21.57
C ASP A 88 14.15 17.64 21.62
N PHE A 89 14.86 17.29 20.53
CA PHE A 89 15.59 16.04 20.39
C PHE A 89 17.00 16.25 19.87
N ASP A 90 17.95 15.48 20.39
CA ASP A 90 19.36 15.49 19.97
C ASP A 90 19.57 14.97 18.55
N ALA A 91 18.69 14.05 18.10
CA ALA A 91 18.72 13.47 16.77
C ALA A 91 17.31 13.12 16.26
N VAL A 92 17.10 13.20 14.96
CA VAL A 92 15.84 12.87 14.28
C VAL A 92 16.09 11.84 13.19
N VAL A 93 15.35 10.72 13.23
CA VAL A 93 15.38 9.69 12.20
C VAL A 93 14.14 9.83 11.33
N LEU A 94 14.32 10.11 10.04
CA LEU A 94 13.22 10.18 9.08
C LEU A 94 12.86 8.80 8.57
N ALA A 95 11.68 8.32 8.91
CA ALA A 95 11.15 7.01 8.54
C ALA A 95 9.68 7.09 8.09
N GLY A 96 9.35 8.15 7.36
CA GLY A 96 7.97 8.47 6.93
C GLY A 96 7.38 7.53 5.88
N GLY A 97 8.18 6.64 5.30
CA GLY A 97 7.74 5.70 4.26
C GLY A 97 7.57 6.37 2.89
N ALA A 98 6.82 5.71 2.01
CA ALA A 98 6.50 6.19 0.66
C ALA A 98 4.99 6.06 0.43
N GLU A 99 4.28 7.16 0.44
CA GLU A 99 2.81 7.17 0.29
C GLU A 99 2.34 7.85 -1.00
N SER A 100 3.25 8.49 -1.74
CA SER A 100 2.94 9.03 -3.06
C SER A 100 2.83 7.88 -4.06
N PRO A 101 1.64 7.62 -4.62
CA PRO A 101 1.47 6.54 -5.58
C PRO A 101 2.14 6.90 -6.90
N ARG A 102 2.61 5.88 -7.63
CA ARG A 102 2.92 6.04 -9.04
C ARG A 102 1.61 6.13 -9.81
N ASP A 103 1.38 7.25 -10.43
CA ASP A 103 0.16 7.44 -11.23
C ASP A 103 0.34 6.86 -12.63
N LEU A 104 -0.80 6.63 -13.28
CA LEU A 104 -0.90 6.24 -14.68
C LEU A 104 -1.56 7.41 -15.44
N PRO A 105 -0.78 8.37 -15.96
CA PRO A 105 -1.29 9.62 -16.53
C PRO A 105 -1.84 9.39 -17.94
N VAL A 106 -2.93 8.65 -18.05
CA VAL A 106 -3.66 8.40 -19.30
C VAL A 106 -5.01 9.08 -19.27
N SER A 107 -5.59 9.34 -20.45
CA SER A 107 -6.92 9.93 -20.57
C SER A 107 -7.97 9.15 -19.80
N GLY A 108 -8.86 9.84 -19.11
CA GLY A 108 -9.93 9.27 -18.28
C GLY A 108 -9.49 8.86 -16.88
N ARG A 109 -8.25 9.22 -16.46
CA ARG A 109 -7.74 8.92 -15.11
C ARG A 109 -8.62 9.52 -14.00
N GLU A 110 -9.29 10.61 -14.29
CA GLU A 110 -10.17 11.34 -13.39
C GLU A 110 -11.56 10.72 -13.23
N LEU A 111 -11.90 9.69 -14.00
CA LEU A 111 -13.22 9.07 -13.96
C LEU A 111 -13.50 8.41 -12.62
N GLN A 112 -14.72 8.57 -12.14
CA GLN A 112 -15.20 7.86 -10.95
C GLN A 112 -15.14 6.35 -11.16
N GLY A 113 -14.48 5.65 -10.24
CA GLY A 113 -14.22 4.22 -10.32
C GLY A 113 -12.77 3.87 -10.66
N VAL A 114 -11.91 4.90 -10.91
CA VAL A 114 -10.46 4.74 -11.05
C VAL A 114 -9.80 5.19 -9.74
N HIS A 115 -9.21 4.25 -9.01
CA HIS A 115 -8.68 4.46 -7.66
C HIS A 115 -7.23 4.02 -7.55
N PHE A 116 -6.49 4.65 -6.65
CA PHE A 116 -5.23 4.09 -6.18
C PHE A 116 -5.49 2.94 -5.20
N ALA A 117 -4.58 1.98 -5.17
CA ALA A 117 -4.71 0.80 -4.30
C ALA A 117 -4.93 1.16 -2.82
N LEU A 118 -4.18 2.14 -2.29
CA LEU A 118 -4.31 2.54 -0.88
C LEU A 118 -5.59 3.32 -0.56
N GLU A 119 -6.25 3.92 -1.57
CA GLU A 119 -7.59 4.49 -1.39
C GLU A 119 -8.64 3.41 -1.12
N PHE A 120 -8.41 2.21 -1.58
CA PHE A 120 -9.26 1.05 -1.34
C PHE A 120 -8.82 0.26 -0.09
N LEU A 121 -7.52 -0.05 0.03
CA LEU A 121 -7.00 -0.91 1.10
C LEU A 121 -7.01 -0.23 2.48
N THR A 122 -6.63 1.04 2.57
CA THR A 122 -6.54 1.73 3.86
C THR A 122 -7.90 1.86 4.56
N PRO A 123 -8.97 2.34 3.89
CA PRO A 123 -10.29 2.35 4.51
C PRO A 123 -10.81 0.95 4.84
N GLN A 124 -10.48 -0.07 4.02
CA GLN A 124 -10.88 -1.44 4.31
C GLN A 124 -10.23 -1.99 5.57
N ASN A 125 -8.94 -1.77 5.74
CA ASN A 125 -8.23 -2.18 6.96
C ASN A 125 -8.76 -1.44 8.20
N LYS A 126 -9.17 -0.18 8.05
CA LYS A 126 -9.82 0.58 9.13
C LYS A 126 -11.21 0.04 9.46
N GLU A 127 -12.01 -0.32 8.46
CA GLU A 127 -13.33 -0.95 8.66
C GLU A 127 -13.21 -2.28 9.40
N VAL A 128 -12.30 -3.16 8.98
CA VAL A 128 -12.02 -4.43 9.65
C VAL A 128 -11.58 -4.23 11.09
N ALA A 129 -10.84 -3.16 11.37
CA ALA A 129 -10.43 -2.77 12.72
C ALA A 129 -11.55 -2.13 13.58
N GLY A 130 -12.79 -2.12 13.10
CA GLY A 130 -13.95 -1.53 13.80
C GLY A 130 -14.15 -0.04 13.53
N GLY A 131 -13.49 0.52 12.52
CA GLY A 131 -13.66 1.90 12.08
C GLY A 131 -14.84 2.13 11.13
N THR A 132 -14.81 3.24 10.42
CA THR A 132 -15.85 3.61 9.45
C THR A 132 -15.84 2.68 8.24
N LYS A 133 -17.03 2.48 7.65
CA LYS A 133 -17.20 1.65 6.45
C LYS A 133 -16.37 2.20 5.28
N ASN A 134 -15.79 1.28 4.51
CA ASN A 134 -15.05 1.63 3.30
C ASN A 134 -15.98 2.32 2.27
N PRO A 135 -15.63 3.52 1.79
CA PRO A 135 -16.45 4.22 0.79
C PRO A 135 -16.42 3.51 -0.58
N ILE A 136 -15.39 2.70 -0.85
CA ILE A 136 -15.25 1.95 -2.09
C ILE A 136 -15.80 0.53 -1.89
N ASN A 137 -16.97 0.27 -2.44
CA ASN A 137 -17.59 -1.05 -2.43
C ASN A 137 -17.56 -1.67 -3.83
N VAL A 138 -16.95 -2.83 -3.96
CA VAL A 138 -16.81 -3.57 -5.23
C VAL A 138 -17.70 -4.81 -5.32
N LYS A 139 -18.64 -4.98 -4.39
CA LYS A 139 -19.62 -6.08 -4.45
C LYS A 139 -20.37 -6.06 -5.79
N ASP A 140 -20.48 -7.22 -6.39
CA ASP A 140 -21.15 -7.45 -7.69
C ASP A 140 -20.58 -6.62 -8.87
N LYS A 141 -19.34 -6.10 -8.73
CA LYS A 141 -18.65 -5.34 -9.78
C LYS A 141 -17.55 -6.14 -10.45
N HIS A 142 -17.24 -5.80 -11.69
CA HIS A 142 -16.04 -6.26 -12.38
C HIS A 142 -14.87 -5.37 -11.98
N VAL A 143 -13.84 -5.97 -11.39
CA VAL A 143 -12.65 -5.25 -10.89
C VAL A 143 -11.47 -5.53 -11.80
N LEU A 144 -10.81 -4.46 -12.25
CA LEU A 144 -9.53 -4.55 -12.93
C LEU A 144 -8.43 -4.02 -12.02
N VAL A 145 -7.45 -4.85 -11.70
CA VAL A 145 -6.25 -4.48 -10.96
C VAL A 145 -5.11 -4.28 -11.94
N ILE A 146 -4.54 -3.07 -11.97
CA ILE A 146 -3.41 -2.71 -12.84
C ILE A 146 -2.13 -2.75 -12.02
N GLY A 147 -1.31 -3.76 -12.26
CA GLY A 147 -0.07 -4.04 -11.55
C GLY A 147 -0.07 -5.39 -10.83
N GLY A 148 1.05 -6.11 -10.92
CA GLY A 148 1.21 -7.49 -10.45
C GLY A 148 1.98 -7.67 -9.13
N GLY A 149 2.36 -6.57 -8.46
CA GLY A 149 3.08 -6.64 -7.19
C GLY A 149 2.19 -7.04 -6.00
N ASP A 150 2.80 -7.11 -4.80
CA ASP A 150 2.10 -7.51 -3.56
C ASP A 150 0.87 -6.64 -3.26
N THR A 151 0.96 -5.33 -3.49
CA THR A 151 -0.18 -4.41 -3.34
C THR A 151 -1.34 -4.76 -4.29
N GLY A 152 -1.04 -5.16 -5.54
CA GLY A 152 -2.05 -5.63 -6.48
C GLY A 152 -2.71 -6.92 -5.99
N SER A 153 -1.90 -7.87 -5.49
CA SER A 153 -2.39 -9.10 -4.86
C SER A 153 -3.30 -8.82 -3.65
N ASP A 154 -2.98 -7.81 -2.83
CA ASP A 154 -3.81 -7.39 -1.71
C ASP A 154 -5.15 -6.82 -2.18
N CYS A 155 -5.15 -6.06 -3.29
CA CYS A 155 -6.39 -5.59 -3.91
C CYS A 155 -7.24 -6.75 -4.45
N VAL A 156 -6.63 -7.77 -5.06
CA VAL A 156 -7.32 -8.99 -5.51
C VAL A 156 -8.02 -9.68 -4.34
N GLY A 157 -7.28 -10.02 -3.28
CA GLY A 157 -7.85 -10.72 -2.12
C GLY A 157 -8.91 -9.91 -1.38
N THR A 158 -8.74 -8.59 -1.31
CA THR A 158 -9.76 -7.69 -0.73
C THR A 158 -11.01 -7.65 -1.60
N SER A 159 -10.87 -7.60 -2.92
CA SER A 159 -12.01 -7.61 -3.86
C SER A 159 -12.80 -8.92 -3.81
N ASN A 160 -12.11 -10.06 -3.66
CA ASN A 160 -12.77 -11.36 -3.44
C ASN A 160 -13.65 -11.32 -2.19
N ARG A 161 -13.15 -10.79 -1.07
CA ARG A 161 -13.88 -10.67 0.21
C ARG A 161 -15.04 -9.68 0.16
N HIS A 162 -14.97 -8.69 -0.72
CA HIS A 162 -16.10 -7.81 -1.00
C HIS A 162 -17.18 -8.46 -1.87
N GLY A 163 -16.93 -9.63 -2.47
CA GLY A 163 -17.86 -10.31 -3.38
C GLY A 163 -17.91 -9.67 -4.76
N ALA A 164 -16.76 -9.31 -5.33
CA ALA A 164 -16.68 -8.84 -6.71
C ALA A 164 -17.19 -9.91 -7.69
N ALA A 165 -17.89 -9.51 -8.74
CA ALA A 165 -18.42 -10.43 -9.75
C ALA A 165 -17.30 -11.07 -10.58
N SER A 166 -16.24 -10.35 -10.85
CA SER A 166 -15.00 -10.87 -11.44
C SER A 166 -13.82 -9.98 -11.10
N ILE A 167 -12.64 -10.57 -11.07
CA ILE A 167 -11.39 -9.85 -10.84
C ILE A 167 -10.40 -10.24 -11.93
N THR A 168 -9.86 -9.22 -12.61
CA THR A 168 -8.79 -9.39 -13.59
C THR A 168 -7.59 -8.56 -13.14
N GLN A 169 -6.40 -9.16 -13.13
CA GLN A 169 -5.15 -8.45 -12.86
C GLN A 169 -4.31 -8.42 -14.13
N ILE A 170 -3.82 -7.24 -14.51
CA ILE A 170 -2.96 -7.07 -15.68
C ILE A 170 -1.61 -6.48 -15.28
N GLU A 171 -0.57 -6.94 -15.95
CA GLU A 171 0.80 -6.50 -15.75
C GLU A 171 1.41 -5.95 -17.05
N LEU A 172 2.19 -4.88 -16.90
CA LEU A 172 2.91 -4.26 -18.03
C LEU A 172 4.02 -5.17 -18.54
N LEU A 173 4.74 -5.83 -17.64
CA LEU A 173 5.87 -6.70 -17.97
C LEU A 173 5.41 -8.03 -18.57
N PRO A 174 6.29 -8.74 -19.28
CA PRO A 174 6.03 -10.09 -19.75
C PRO A 174 5.77 -11.04 -18.56
N ARG A 175 5.08 -12.15 -18.85
CA ARG A 175 4.88 -13.20 -17.86
C ARG A 175 6.24 -13.74 -17.38
N PRO A 176 6.50 -13.70 -16.08
CA PRO A 176 7.72 -14.29 -15.53
C PRO A 176 7.80 -15.80 -15.79
N PRO A 177 9.00 -16.38 -15.89
CA PRO A 177 9.16 -17.82 -16.03
C PRO A 177 8.64 -18.57 -14.80
N GLU A 178 8.17 -19.79 -15.00
CA GLU A 178 7.69 -20.64 -13.89
C GLU A 178 8.84 -21.01 -12.94
N GLN A 179 10.02 -21.22 -13.49
CA GLN A 179 11.22 -21.56 -12.73
C GLN A 179 12.26 -20.45 -12.82
N GLU A 180 13.00 -20.28 -11.76
CA GLU A 180 14.09 -19.32 -11.67
C GLU A 180 15.27 -19.76 -12.52
N ASP A 181 15.86 -18.82 -13.24
CA ASP A 181 17.20 -18.96 -13.82
C ASP A 181 18.20 -18.13 -13.00
N GLY A 182 18.90 -18.79 -12.09
CA GLY A 182 19.89 -18.16 -11.23
C GLY A 182 21.06 -17.54 -11.98
N SER A 183 21.36 -18.00 -13.21
CA SER A 183 22.43 -17.43 -14.04
C SER A 183 22.11 -16.00 -14.50
N LEU A 184 20.83 -15.65 -14.60
CA LEU A 184 20.37 -14.33 -15.04
C LEU A 184 20.14 -13.35 -13.87
N THR A 185 19.92 -13.84 -12.66
CA THR A 185 19.44 -12.99 -11.56
C THR A 185 20.34 -12.96 -10.34
N TRP A 186 21.22 -13.94 -10.14
CA TRP A 186 22.14 -13.95 -9.00
C TRP A 186 23.13 -12.75 -9.06
N PRO A 187 23.36 -12.01 -7.97
CA PRO A 187 22.85 -12.20 -6.58
C PRO A 187 21.53 -11.45 -6.28
N TYR A 188 20.82 -11.02 -7.29
CA TYR A 188 19.59 -10.26 -7.16
C TYR A 188 18.39 -11.17 -6.91
N TRP A 189 17.25 -10.54 -6.69
CA TRP A 189 15.99 -11.23 -6.43
C TRP A 189 15.56 -12.12 -7.60
N PRO A 190 15.12 -13.37 -7.37
CA PRO A 190 14.77 -14.30 -8.42
C PRO A 190 13.63 -13.78 -9.31
N LEU A 191 13.83 -13.86 -10.63
CA LEU A 191 12.79 -13.60 -11.62
C LEU A 191 12.03 -14.90 -11.87
N ARG A 192 10.88 -15.06 -11.21
CA ARG A 192 9.98 -16.21 -11.40
C ARG A 192 8.53 -15.82 -11.17
N MET A 193 7.61 -16.61 -11.72
CA MET A 193 6.18 -16.50 -11.47
C MET A 193 5.90 -16.63 -9.96
N ARG A 194 5.13 -15.69 -9.44
CA ARG A 194 4.65 -15.73 -8.06
C ARG A 194 3.14 -15.74 -8.05
N THR A 195 2.60 -16.67 -7.28
CA THR A 195 1.18 -16.73 -6.99
C THR A 195 0.99 -16.55 -5.49
N SER A 196 0.10 -15.69 -5.08
CA SER A 196 -0.29 -15.53 -3.69
C SER A 196 -1.63 -16.22 -3.43
N SER A 197 -1.93 -16.50 -2.18
CA SER A 197 -3.23 -17.04 -1.77
C SER A 197 -4.41 -16.21 -2.29
N SER A 198 -4.24 -14.89 -2.45
CA SER A 198 -5.27 -14.03 -3.02
C SER A 198 -5.63 -14.38 -4.47
N HIS A 199 -4.66 -14.82 -5.27
CA HIS A 199 -4.91 -15.26 -6.64
C HIS A 199 -5.65 -16.60 -6.67
N ASP A 200 -5.33 -17.50 -5.73
CA ASP A 200 -5.96 -18.82 -5.61
C ASP A 200 -7.45 -18.71 -5.21
N GLU A 201 -7.82 -17.64 -4.51
CA GLU A 201 -9.21 -17.31 -4.17
C GLU A 201 -10.07 -16.94 -5.39
N GLY A 202 -9.47 -16.59 -6.52
CA GLY A 202 -10.15 -16.27 -7.77
C GLY A 202 -9.66 -14.97 -8.40
N CYS A 203 -8.93 -15.09 -9.52
CA CYS A 203 -8.47 -13.96 -10.30
C CYS A 203 -7.98 -14.44 -11.68
N SER A 204 -8.42 -13.77 -12.74
CA SER A 204 -7.80 -13.91 -14.05
C SER A 204 -6.55 -13.01 -14.11
N ARG A 205 -5.43 -13.55 -14.61
CA ARG A 205 -4.18 -12.78 -14.72
C ARG A 205 -3.72 -12.74 -16.16
N ASP A 206 -3.23 -11.57 -16.60
CA ASP A 206 -2.65 -11.38 -17.92
C ASP A 206 -1.44 -10.44 -17.87
N TRP A 207 -0.50 -10.61 -18.79
CA TRP A 207 0.80 -9.95 -18.84
C TRP A 207 1.04 -9.28 -20.17
N ALA A 208 2.07 -8.44 -20.23
CA ALA A 208 2.42 -7.65 -21.40
C ALA A 208 1.22 -6.82 -21.89
N ILE A 209 0.51 -6.19 -20.97
CA ILE A 209 -0.67 -5.37 -21.24
C ILE A 209 -0.39 -3.92 -20.86
N GLY A 210 -0.40 -3.04 -21.85
CA GLY A 210 -0.30 -1.58 -21.64
C GLY A 210 -1.67 -0.92 -21.62
N THR A 211 -1.95 -0.14 -20.59
CA THR A 211 -3.17 0.67 -20.52
C THR A 211 -3.01 1.94 -21.37
N LYS A 212 -3.93 2.19 -22.29
CA LYS A 212 -3.95 3.37 -23.16
C LYS A 212 -4.86 4.49 -22.64
N SER A 213 -6.04 4.13 -22.16
CA SER A 213 -7.00 5.11 -21.63
C SER A 213 -8.09 4.43 -20.82
N PHE A 214 -8.71 5.19 -19.96
CA PHE A 214 -9.97 4.85 -19.31
C PHE A 214 -11.12 5.46 -20.12
N VAL A 215 -12.17 4.68 -20.37
CA VAL A 215 -13.34 5.11 -21.14
C VAL A 215 -14.51 5.23 -20.19
N GLY A 216 -15.13 6.40 -20.17
CA GLY A 216 -16.24 6.71 -19.27
C GLY A 216 -17.51 7.09 -19.99
N GLU A 217 -18.60 7.00 -19.26
CA GLU A 217 -19.90 7.52 -19.60
C GLU A 217 -20.49 8.24 -18.39
N ASN A 218 -20.97 9.47 -18.57
CA ASN A 218 -21.50 10.29 -17.48
C ASN A 218 -20.53 10.43 -16.27
N GLY A 219 -19.23 10.58 -16.56
CA GLY A 219 -18.19 10.73 -15.55
C GLY A 219 -17.80 9.44 -14.80
N LYS A 220 -18.33 8.28 -15.18
CA LYS A 220 -18.07 6.99 -14.54
C LYS A 220 -17.32 6.06 -15.49
N LEU A 221 -16.36 5.31 -14.94
CA LEU A 221 -15.62 4.30 -15.68
C LEU A 221 -16.57 3.21 -16.24
N LYS A 222 -16.41 2.89 -17.52
CA LYS A 222 -17.13 1.82 -18.22
C LYS A 222 -16.19 0.76 -18.80
N ALA A 223 -15.05 1.17 -19.32
CA ALA A 223 -14.10 0.28 -19.95
C ALA A 223 -12.66 0.82 -19.85
N VAL A 224 -11.70 -0.06 -20.07
CA VAL A 224 -10.29 0.29 -20.21
C VAL A 224 -9.83 -0.11 -21.61
N LYS A 225 -9.24 0.83 -22.33
CA LYS A 225 -8.54 0.53 -23.58
C LYS A 225 -7.12 0.08 -23.25
N ALA A 226 -6.78 -1.13 -23.65
CA ALA A 226 -5.48 -1.74 -23.44
C ALA A 226 -4.91 -2.26 -24.75
N VAL A 227 -3.59 -2.47 -24.79
CA VAL A 227 -2.86 -3.04 -25.92
C VAL A 227 -1.98 -4.17 -25.44
N ARG A 228 -1.85 -5.19 -26.27
CA ARG A 228 -0.82 -6.22 -26.09
C ARG A 228 0.53 -5.63 -26.46
N LEU A 229 1.53 -5.83 -25.60
CA LEU A 229 2.87 -5.33 -25.79
C LEU A 229 3.79 -6.45 -26.27
N GLU A 230 4.68 -6.11 -27.16
CA GLU A 230 5.80 -6.95 -27.55
C GLU A 230 7.07 -6.41 -26.90
N TRP A 231 7.78 -7.27 -26.19
CA TRP A 231 9.03 -6.93 -25.51
C TRP A 231 10.19 -7.56 -26.26
N LYS A 232 11.11 -6.73 -26.75
CA LYS A 232 12.35 -7.16 -27.41
C LYS A 232 13.54 -6.57 -26.67
N ASP A 233 14.49 -7.39 -26.26
CA ASP A 233 15.73 -6.98 -25.56
C ASP A 233 15.47 -6.05 -24.37
N GLY A 234 14.44 -6.34 -23.57
CA GLY A 234 14.06 -5.55 -22.41
C GLY A 234 13.44 -4.18 -22.72
N ARG A 235 13.10 -3.91 -24.00
CA ARG A 235 12.43 -2.69 -24.46
C ARG A 235 11.03 -3.02 -24.99
N MET A 236 10.11 -2.08 -24.74
CA MET A 236 8.71 -2.14 -25.16
C MET A 236 8.52 -1.44 -26.50
#